data_a3a7258cbc0f38a3c0ed7740819b6b11
#
_entry.id   a3a7258cbc0f38a3c0ed7740819b6b11
#
_cell.length_a   1.000
_cell.length_b   1.000
_cell.length_c   1.000
_cell.angle_alpha   90.00
_cell.angle_beta   90.00
_cell.angle_gamma   90.00
#
_symmetry.space_group_name_H-M   'P 1'
#
loop_
_entity.id
_entity.type
_entity.pdbx_description
1 polymer ?
#
loop_
_entity_poly.entity_id
_entity_poly.type
_entity_poly.pdbx_seq_one_letter_code
_entity_poly.pdbx_strand_id
1 'polypeptide(L)'
;MSAFTYPAKFTAGSDGRVLVEFVDLPRVATDGRDDREAMEEAMDALGSELSIRLSRREEIPASSAAKRGHRLVPVPLWLAPKLALYLAMRDQQVNNSELARRLGVHERVIRLRKRSRRRWVLWGNR
;
A
#
# COMPACT_ATOMS: atom_id res chain seq x y z
N MET A 1 -13.44 6.85 -8.66
CA MET A 1 -12.59 5.71 -8.30
C MET A 1 -12.23 5.79 -6.82
N SER A 2 -12.45 4.74 -6.12
CA SER A 2 -12.09 4.75 -4.71
C SER A 2 -10.58 4.59 -4.56
N ALA A 3 -10.01 5.37 -3.67
CA ALA A 3 -8.62 5.19 -3.31
C ALA A 3 -8.51 4.04 -2.32
N PHE A 4 -7.37 3.38 -2.32
CA PHE A 4 -7.10 2.39 -1.29
C PHE A 4 -6.85 3.13 0.02
N THR A 5 -7.61 2.77 1.04
CA THR A 5 -7.46 3.37 2.37
C THR A 5 -7.49 2.26 3.41
N TYR A 6 -6.77 2.48 4.49
CA TYR A 6 -6.76 1.54 5.62
C TYR A 6 -7.07 2.29 6.90
N PRO A 7 -7.95 1.74 7.73
CA PRO A 7 -8.29 2.42 8.99
C PRO A 7 -7.15 2.33 9.99
N ALA A 8 -6.94 3.41 10.71
CA ALA A 8 -5.94 3.47 11.75
C ALA A 8 -6.49 4.25 12.94
N LYS A 9 -6.01 3.92 14.11
CA LYS A 9 -6.34 4.61 15.33
C LYS A 9 -5.29 5.66 15.60
N PHE A 10 -5.71 6.90 15.77
CA PHE A 10 -4.83 8.02 16.10
C PHE A 10 -5.07 8.38 17.57
N THR A 11 -4.02 8.32 18.38
CA THR A 11 -4.14 8.55 19.81
C THR A 11 -3.17 9.65 20.21
N ALA A 12 -3.70 10.72 20.79
CA ALA A 12 -2.85 11.80 21.30
C ALA A 12 -2.22 11.36 22.62
N GLY A 13 -0.91 11.52 22.71
CA GLY A 13 -0.19 11.25 23.94
C GLY A 13 -0.12 12.47 24.83
N SER A 14 0.31 12.25 26.07
CA SER A 14 0.44 13.34 27.05
C SER A 14 1.54 14.34 26.67
N ASP A 15 2.46 13.91 25.82
CA ASP A 15 3.55 14.75 25.33
C ASP A 15 3.16 15.54 24.07
N GLY A 16 1.92 15.42 23.63
CA GLY A 16 1.44 16.10 22.44
C GLY A 16 1.69 15.34 21.14
N ARG A 17 2.43 14.26 21.19
CA ARG A 17 2.64 13.43 20.01
C ARG A 17 1.39 12.60 19.73
N VAL A 18 1.23 12.22 18.47
CA VAL A 18 0.08 11.44 18.04
C VAL A 18 0.57 10.08 17.56
N LEU A 19 0.12 9.03 18.22
CA LEU A 19 0.45 7.66 17.86
C LEU A 19 -0.55 7.14 16.85
N VAL A 20 -0.06 6.42 15.84
CA VAL A 20 -0.91 5.83 14.81
C VAL A 20 -0.71 4.32 14.80
N GLU A 21 -1.82 3.60 14.90
CA GLU A 21 -1.80 2.13 14.89
C GLU A 21 -2.80 1.65 13.85
N PHE A 22 -2.33 0.84 12.90
CA PHE A 22 -3.21 0.34 11.86
C PHE A 22 -4.00 -0.88 12.34
N VAL A 23 -5.27 -0.91 11.96
CA VAL A 23 -6.19 -1.97 12.39
C VAL A 23 -5.85 -3.30 11.69
N ASP A 24 -5.66 -3.26 10.39
CA ASP A 24 -5.45 -4.46 9.58
C ASP A 24 -3.99 -4.85 9.44
N LEU A 25 -3.11 -4.03 9.98
CA LEU A 25 -1.68 -4.25 9.92
C LEU A 25 -1.11 -4.03 11.33
N PRO A 26 -1.36 -4.96 12.25
CA PRO A 26 -1.09 -4.73 13.67
C PRO A 26 0.37 -4.48 14.02
N ARG A 27 1.28 -4.82 13.12
CA ARG A 27 2.69 -4.55 13.37
C ARG A 27 3.13 -3.18 12.87
N VAL A 28 2.23 -2.46 12.21
CA VAL A 28 2.58 -1.17 11.63
C VAL A 28 2.08 -0.08 12.57
N ALA A 29 3.02 0.66 13.13
CA ALA A 29 2.71 1.78 13.99
C ALA A 29 3.72 2.88 13.71
N THR A 30 3.28 4.11 13.89
CA THR A 30 4.15 5.26 13.73
C THR A 30 3.64 6.39 14.60
N ASP A 31 4.30 7.54 14.58
CA ASP A 31 3.81 8.69 15.33
C ASP A 31 4.24 9.97 14.62
N GLY A 32 3.68 11.07 15.06
CA GLY A 32 4.06 12.39 14.58
C GLY A 32 3.96 13.41 15.70
N ARG A 33 4.56 14.57 15.50
CA ARG A 33 4.55 15.66 16.48
C ARG A 33 3.17 16.26 16.61
N ASP A 34 2.38 16.16 15.58
CA ASP A 34 1.01 16.66 15.55
C ASP A 34 0.20 15.80 14.60
N ASP A 35 -1.06 16.14 14.43
CA ASP A 35 -1.99 15.37 13.65
C ASP A 35 -1.60 15.29 12.18
N ARG A 36 -1.11 16.40 11.62
CA ARG A 36 -0.72 16.45 10.23
C ARG A 36 0.49 15.57 9.95
N GLU A 37 1.51 15.69 10.79
CA GLU A 37 2.70 14.87 10.62
C GLU A 37 2.38 13.41 10.87
N ALA A 38 1.53 13.11 11.83
CA ALA A 38 1.13 11.73 12.10
C ALA A 38 0.47 11.10 10.87
N MET A 39 -0.36 11.85 10.16
CA MET A 39 -0.98 11.34 8.95
C MET A 39 0.06 11.12 7.85
N GLU A 40 1.01 12.03 7.70
CA GLU A 40 2.07 11.88 6.72
C GLU A 40 2.92 10.65 7.00
N GLU A 41 3.28 10.47 8.27
CA GLU A 41 4.05 9.30 8.70
C GLU A 41 3.25 8.02 8.54
N ALA A 42 1.94 8.08 8.77
CA ALA A 42 1.07 6.93 8.61
C ALA A 42 1.01 6.49 7.14
N MET A 43 0.90 7.43 6.22
CA MET A 43 0.89 7.12 4.80
C MET A 43 2.21 6.49 4.38
N ASP A 44 3.31 7.00 4.89
CA ASP A 44 4.64 6.51 4.58
C ASP A 44 4.83 5.08 5.11
N ALA A 45 4.43 4.86 6.35
CA ALA A 45 4.53 3.54 6.97
C ALA A 45 3.66 2.53 6.24
N LEU A 46 2.45 2.94 5.87
CA LEU A 46 1.54 2.08 5.12
C LEU A 46 2.13 1.71 3.76
N GLY A 47 2.67 2.69 3.06
CA GLY A 47 3.29 2.45 1.76
C GLY A 47 4.47 1.50 1.86
N SER A 48 5.31 1.69 2.87
CA SER A 48 6.46 0.83 3.09
C SER A 48 6.06 -0.61 3.37
N GLU A 49 5.07 -0.80 4.24
CA GLU A 49 4.61 -2.14 4.59
C GLU A 49 4.02 -2.87 3.38
N LEU A 50 3.12 -2.19 2.66
CA LEU A 50 2.50 -2.80 1.50
C LEU A 50 3.52 -3.08 0.40
N SER A 51 4.51 -2.19 0.26
CA SER A 51 5.59 -2.39 -0.70
C SER A 51 6.37 -3.66 -0.41
N ILE A 52 6.67 -3.89 0.85
CA ILE A 52 7.41 -5.09 1.25
C ILE A 52 6.58 -6.34 0.93
N ARG A 53 5.30 -6.29 1.23
CA ARG A 53 4.42 -7.42 0.94
C ARG A 53 4.33 -7.71 -0.55
N LEU A 54 4.25 -6.66 -1.37
CA LEU A 54 4.25 -6.84 -2.82
C LEU A 54 5.54 -7.47 -3.31
N SER A 55 6.68 -7.01 -2.78
CA SER A 55 7.97 -7.54 -3.21
C SER A 55 8.16 -9.00 -2.83
N ARG A 56 7.53 -9.43 -1.75
CA ARG A 56 7.60 -10.81 -1.28
C ARG A 56 6.44 -11.65 -1.77
N ARG A 57 5.54 -11.06 -2.53
CA ARG A 57 4.33 -11.73 -3.01
C ARG A 57 3.48 -12.29 -1.87
N GLU A 58 3.47 -11.56 -0.77
CA GLU A 58 2.66 -11.90 0.37
C GLU A 58 1.24 -11.40 0.18
N GLU A 59 0.36 -11.94 0.97
CA GLU A 59 -1.03 -11.51 0.93
C GLU A 59 -1.15 -10.07 1.40
N ILE A 60 -2.00 -9.31 0.72
CA ILE A 60 -2.30 -7.93 1.08
C ILE A 60 -3.58 -7.97 1.92
N PRO A 61 -3.53 -7.56 3.19
CA PRO A 61 -4.74 -7.61 4.01
C PRO A 61 -5.85 -6.74 3.43
N ALA A 62 -7.07 -7.24 3.48
CA ALA A 62 -8.22 -6.46 3.08
C ALA A 62 -8.43 -5.33 4.08
N SER A 63 -8.86 -4.17 3.59
CA SER A 63 -9.14 -3.04 4.45
C SER A 63 -10.48 -3.23 5.14
N SER A 64 -10.48 -3.13 6.46
CA SER A 64 -11.70 -3.17 7.23
C SER A 64 -12.46 -1.85 7.11
N ALA A 65 -13.74 -1.85 7.45
CA ALA A 65 -14.48 -0.61 7.54
C ALA A 65 -13.98 0.18 8.75
N ALA A 66 -13.88 1.49 8.59
CA ALA A 66 -13.47 2.35 9.69
C ALA A 66 -14.55 2.36 10.75
N LYS A 67 -14.14 2.21 12.01
CA LYS A 67 -15.03 2.28 13.15
C LYS A 67 -14.85 3.63 13.82
N ARG A 68 -15.68 3.86 14.83
CA ARG A 68 -15.60 5.09 15.60
C ARG A 68 -14.19 5.27 16.16
N GLY A 69 -13.64 6.45 15.99
CA GLY A 69 -12.28 6.75 16.44
C GLY A 69 -11.20 6.38 15.43
N HIS A 70 -11.55 5.73 14.34
CA HIS A 70 -10.60 5.41 13.29
C HIS A 70 -10.58 6.53 12.25
N ARG A 71 -9.43 6.68 11.61
CA ARG A 71 -9.30 7.54 10.44
C ARG A 71 -8.77 6.71 9.31
N LEU A 72 -9.22 7.02 8.10
CA LEU A 72 -8.75 6.31 6.92
C LEU A 72 -7.45 6.93 6.43
N VAL A 73 -6.44 6.08 6.27
CA VAL A 73 -5.12 6.48 5.79
C VAL A 73 -5.00 6.01 4.35
N PRO A 74 -4.79 6.91 3.39
CA PRO A 74 -4.69 6.51 1.99
C PRO A 74 -3.33 5.90 1.67
N VAL A 75 -3.36 4.93 0.78
CA VAL A 75 -2.12 4.39 0.21
C VAL A 75 -1.48 5.49 -0.64
N PRO A 76 -0.17 5.70 -0.53
CA PRO A 76 0.49 6.74 -1.32
C PRO A 76 0.26 6.57 -2.81
N LEU A 77 0.19 7.71 -3.51
CA LEU A 77 -0.09 7.71 -4.94
C LEU A 77 0.98 6.95 -5.74
N TRP A 78 2.21 6.94 -5.26
CA TRP A 78 3.27 6.22 -5.98
C TRP A 78 3.08 4.70 -5.92
N LEU A 79 2.28 4.21 -4.97
CA LEU A 79 2.06 2.77 -4.81
C LEU A 79 0.69 2.33 -5.29
N ALA A 80 -0.31 3.17 -5.21
CA ALA A 80 -1.70 2.78 -5.46
C ALA A 80 -1.92 2.07 -6.81
N PRO A 81 -1.39 2.55 -7.93
CA PRO A 81 -1.58 1.85 -9.21
C PRO A 81 -0.97 0.46 -9.24
N LYS A 82 0.19 0.30 -8.60
CA LYS A 82 0.85 -1.00 -8.55
C LYS A 82 0.07 -1.98 -7.70
N LEU A 83 -0.44 -1.49 -6.59
CA LEU A 83 -1.26 -2.31 -5.70
C LEU A 83 -2.52 -2.76 -6.41
N ALA A 84 -3.18 -1.84 -7.12
CA ALA A 84 -4.38 -2.19 -7.88
C ALA A 84 -4.09 -3.27 -8.92
N LEU A 85 -2.99 -3.13 -9.64
CA LEU A 85 -2.61 -4.10 -10.65
C LEU A 85 -2.31 -5.47 -10.04
N TYR A 86 -1.56 -5.47 -8.95
CA TYR A 86 -1.19 -6.71 -8.27
C TYR A 86 -2.44 -7.46 -7.79
N LEU A 87 -3.37 -6.74 -7.17
CA LEU A 87 -4.60 -7.35 -6.66
C LEU A 87 -5.48 -7.86 -7.80
N ALA A 88 -5.55 -7.11 -8.90
CA ALA A 88 -6.32 -7.55 -10.06
C ALA A 88 -5.74 -8.82 -10.66
N MET A 89 -4.42 -8.90 -10.75
CA MET A 89 -3.77 -10.10 -11.28
C MET A 89 -4.02 -11.30 -10.40
N ARG A 90 -3.92 -11.13 -9.10
CA ARG A 90 -4.16 -12.23 -8.15
C ARG A 90 -5.60 -12.69 -8.19
N ASP A 91 -6.52 -11.75 -8.19
CA ASP A 91 -7.94 -12.04 -8.17
C ASP A 91 -8.37 -12.81 -9.41
N GLN A 92 -7.82 -12.45 -10.56
CA GLN A 92 -8.17 -13.07 -11.84
C GLN A 92 -7.21 -14.17 -12.25
N GLN A 93 -6.21 -14.45 -11.42
CA GLN A 93 -5.16 -15.42 -11.74
C GLN A 93 -4.49 -15.12 -13.07
N VAL A 94 -4.26 -13.85 -13.32
CA VAL A 94 -3.68 -13.38 -14.58
C VAL A 94 -2.16 -13.49 -14.50
N ASN A 95 -1.56 -14.14 -15.49
CA ASN A 95 -0.10 -14.21 -15.60
C ASN A 95 0.41 -13.07 -16.48
N ASN A 96 1.74 -13.02 -16.66
CA ASN A 96 2.36 -11.95 -17.44
C ASN A 96 1.89 -11.93 -18.90
N SER A 97 1.71 -13.09 -19.50
CA SER A 97 1.24 -13.18 -20.89
C SER A 97 -0.16 -12.61 -21.02
N GLU A 98 -1.03 -13.00 -20.11
CA GLU A 98 -2.40 -12.52 -20.12
C GLU A 98 -2.44 -11.02 -19.86
N LEU A 99 -1.66 -10.53 -18.92
CA LEU A 99 -1.60 -9.10 -18.62
C LEU A 99 -1.13 -8.31 -19.84
N ALA A 100 -0.07 -8.79 -20.49
CA ALA A 100 0.45 -8.12 -21.69
C ALA A 100 -0.62 -8.06 -22.78
N ARG A 101 -1.35 -9.14 -22.96
CA ARG A 101 -2.43 -9.19 -23.96
C ARG A 101 -3.51 -8.17 -23.65
N ARG A 102 -3.92 -8.08 -22.38
CA ARG A 102 -4.97 -7.14 -21.96
C ARG A 102 -4.53 -5.70 -22.10
N LEU A 103 -3.25 -5.44 -21.87
CA LEU A 103 -2.72 -4.08 -21.97
C LEU A 103 -2.29 -3.72 -23.39
N GLY A 104 -2.28 -4.69 -24.29
CA GLY A 104 -1.85 -4.45 -25.66
C GLY A 104 -0.35 -4.23 -25.80
N VAL A 105 0.43 -4.81 -24.88
CA VAL A 105 1.88 -4.71 -24.92
C VAL A 105 2.50 -6.09 -24.99
N HIS A 106 3.78 -6.13 -25.32
CA HIS A 106 4.49 -7.40 -25.34
C HIS A 106 4.79 -7.86 -23.91
N GLU A 107 4.65 -9.15 -23.66
CA GLU A 107 4.88 -9.72 -22.33
C GLU A 107 6.25 -9.35 -21.77
N ARG A 108 7.24 -9.23 -22.65
CA ARG A 108 8.58 -8.86 -22.26
C ARG A 108 8.65 -7.52 -21.55
N VAL A 109 7.79 -6.58 -21.94
CA VAL A 109 7.73 -5.28 -21.28
C VAL A 109 7.35 -5.43 -19.82
N ILE A 110 6.39 -6.30 -19.53
CA ILE A 110 5.97 -6.56 -18.16
C ILE A 110 7.13 -7.15 -17.36
N ARG A 111 7.81 -8.13 -17.91
CA ARG A 111 8.93 -8.78 -17.22
C ARG A 111 10.09 -7.83 -16.95
N LEU A 112 10.43 -7.01 -17.92
CA LEU A 112 11.53 -6.07 -17.77
C LEU A 112 11.27 -5.06 -16.67
N ARG A 113 10.04 -4.59 -16.58
CA ARG A 113 9.70 -3.65 -15.53
C ARG A 113 9.86 -4.27 -14.15
N LYS A 114 9.37 -5.49 -13.98
CA LYS A 114 9.52 -6.17 -12.70
C LYS A 114 10.99 -6.42 -12.36
N ARG A 115 11.75 -6.86 -13.35
CA ARG A 115 13.13 -7.22 -13.14
C ARG A 115 14.02 -6.02 -12.86
N SER A 116 13.83 -4.95 -13.59
CA SER A 116 14.66 -3.76 -13.41
C SER A 116 14.55 -3.15 -12.03
N ARG A 117 13.47 -3.43 -11.36
CA ARG A 117 13.25 -2.95 -9.99
C ARG A 117 13.54 -4.02 -8.97
N ARG A 118 13.89 -5.22 -9.41
CA ARG A 118 14.12 -6.39 -8.58
C ARG A 118 12.91 -6.82 -7.80
N ARG A 119 12.00 -5.92 -7.55
CA ARG A 119 10.79 -6.14 -6.79
C ARG A 119 9.70 -5.26 -7.37
N TRP A 120 8.50 -5.73 -7.28
CA TRP A 120 7.34 -4.96 -7.68
C TRP A 120 7.32 -3.58 -7.07
N VAL A 121 7.60 -3.57 -5.81
CA VAL A 121 7.49 -2.38 -4.99
C VAL A 121 8.30 -1.22 -5.52
N LEU A 122 9.36 -1.48 -6.21
CA LEU A 122 10.24 -0.42 -6.66
C LEU A 122 9.84 0.21 -7.98
N TRP A 123 8.82 -0.28 -8.61
CA TRP A 123 8.38 0.22 -9.90
C TRP A 123 8.27 1.71 -9.79
N GLY A 124 8.09 2.50 -9.52
CA GLY A 124 7.90 3.91 -9.65
C GLY A 124 8.64 4.74 -8.63
N ASN A 125 9.31 4.16 -7.72
CA ASN A 125 9.92 4.96 -6.68
C ASN A 125 11.41 4.74 -6.51
N ARG A 126 11.98 3.96 -7.35
CA ARG A 126 13.43 3.75 -7.30
C ARG A 126 13.98 3.42 -8.62
#